data_5c618075ceb94c42a4dc6bbfd52a9bbc
#
_entry.id   5c618075ceb94c42a4dc6bbfd52a9bbc
#
_cell.length_a   1.000
_cell.length_b   1.000
_cell.length_c   1.000
_cell.angle_alpha   90.00
_cell.angle_beta   90.00
_cell.angle_gamma   90.00
#
_symmetry.space_group_name_H-M   'P 1'
#
loop_
_entity.id
_entity.type
_entity.pdbx_description
1 polymer ?
#
loop_
_entity_poly.entity_id
_entity_poly.type
_entity_poly.pdbx_seq_one_letter_code
_entity_poly.pdbx_strand_id
1 'polypeptide(L)'
;MSTQFAGYPIDRIATPHRDERLVVAPSFTAGRFDSHAVDCPFVFSHHGRQGMTYVGWDGIGYQTGLAWNDAGQGWSEGRVVLARDASDPLRRYNAALTSIVRDNDLWSAGELTAVDGWYHGTFHAYPAAGYEAGPASIGFVRSRDLHHWEQVGSVLRPQDGAEWERGGLYKSWLLRHEGLFYTFYNAKQRDVWPWIEQTGLAVSRDLVHWTRCDTNPVLGVGGPGEFDERFASDPCVLRDGDFWVMFYFGLAEDGHAREGFATSRDLRTWVKSKEILLDVGPVGSIDSLHTHKPAVMSWNGRLEHYYCAVTLREPFELSGHTLRETRGITRATSAGIPPAAFPAAG
;
A
#
# COMPACT_ATOMS: atom_id res chain seq x y z
N MET A 1 -19.50 19.75 -19.68
CA MET A 1 -18.34 20.68 -19.72
C MET A 1 -17.31 20.11 -18.75
N SER A 2 -16.24 19.51 -19.27
CA SER A 2 -15.17 18.95 -18.46
C SER A 2 -14.36 20.12 -17.87
N THR A 3 -14.56 20.44 -16.61
CA THR A 3 -13.61 21.25 -15.86
C THR A 3 -12.37 20.37 -15.65
N GLN A 4 -11.43 20.44 -16.61
CA GLN A 4 -10.05 19.99 -16.36
C GLN A 4 -9.61 20.67 -15.07
N PHE A 5 -9.34 19.87 -14.03
CA PHE A 5 -8.72 20.38 -12.82
C PHE A 5 -7.38 21.00 -13.23
N ALA A 6 -7.17 22.28 -12.93
CA ALA A 6 -5.86 22.90 -13.05
C ALA A 6 -4.85 22.01 -12.33
N GLY A 7 -3.79 21.57 -13.03
CA GLY A 7 -2.92 20.48 -12.61
C GLY A 7 -2.42 20.64 -11.17
N TYR A 8 -2.57 19.59 -10.39
CA TYR A 8 -1.92 19.51 -9.10
C TYR A 8 -0.40 19.45 -9.32
N PRO A 9 0.40 20.33 -8.72
CA PRO A 9 1.82 20.42 -9.03
C PRO A 9 2.59 19.23 -8.43
N ILE A 10 3.30 18.48 -9.26
CA ILE A 10 4.10 17.32 -8.84
C ILE A 10 5.17 17.73 -7.81
N ASP A 11 5.77 18.91 -7.94
CA ASP A 11 6.81 19.41 -7.01
C ASP A 11 6.34 19.44 -5.55
N ARG A 12 5.02 19.50 -5.34
CA ARG A 12 4.44 19.52 -4.00
C ARG A 12 4.58 18.17 -3.29
N ILE A 13 4.64 17.08 -4.04
CA ILE A 13 4.71 15.71 -3.52
C ILE A 13 5.97 14.96 -3.95
N ALA A 14 6.85 15.62 -4.71
CA ALA A 14 8.08 15.01 -5.18
C ALA A 14 9.01 14.64 -4.02
N THR A 15 9.61 13.46 -4.11
CA THR A 15 10.58 12.92 -3.16
C THR A 15 11.86 12.49 -3.88
N PRO A 16 12.67 13.45 -4.37
CA PRO A 16 13.80 13.17 -5.25
C PRO A 16 15.01 12.52 -4.53
N HIS A 17 15.06 12.56 -3.19
CA HIS A 17 16.20 12.06 -2.42
C HIS A 17 15.95 10.63 -1.96
N ARG A 18 16.48 9.65 -2.69
CA ARG A 18 16.33 8.22 -2.39
C ARG A 18 17.39 7.76 -1.40
N ASP A 19 17.00 6.91 -0.46
CA ASP A 19 17.95 6.12 0.34
C ASP A 19 18.58 5.04 -0.57
N GLU A 20 19.89 4.84 -0.46
CA GLU A 20 20.62 3.85 -1.28
C GLU A 20 20.61 2.45 -0.66
N ARG A 21 19.86 2.24 0.41
CA ARG A 21 19.76 0.98 1.14
C ARG A 21 18.33 0.68 1.53
N LEU A 22 18.03 -0.58 1.75
CA LEU A 22 16.76 -1.00 2.32
C LEU A 22 16.69 -0.57 3.79
N VAL A 23 15.58 0.06 4.18
CA VAL A 23 15.31 0.42 5.58
C VAL A 23 14.70 -0.75 6.34
N VAL A 24 13.97 -1.64 5.63
CA VAL A 24 13.57 -2.97 6.12
C VAL A 24 13.89 -3.97 5.01
N ALA A 25 14.82 -4.89 5.31
CA ALA A 25 15.27 -5.91 4.39
C ALA A 25 14.73 -7.29 4.76
N PRO A 26 14.61 -8.22 3.80
CA PRO A 26 14.39 -9.62 4.14
C PRO A 26 15.52 -10.12 5.05
N SER A 27 15.16 -10.95 6.03
CA SER A 27 16.14 -11.46 7.00
C SER A 27 17.05 -12.54 6.41
N PHE A 28 16.63 -13.19 5.32
CA PHE A 28 17.27 -14.36 4.74
C PHE A 28 17.57 -15.48 5.74
N THR A 29 16.82 -15.51 6.85
CA THR A 29 16.96 -16.49 7.93
C THR A 29 15.76 -17.43 7.90
N ALA A 30 16.02 -18.72 7.63
CA ALA A 30 14.98 -19.74 7.61
C ALA A 30 14.13 -19.73 8.89
N GLY A 31 12.81 -19.85 8.73
CA GLY A 31 11.85 -19.88 9.83
C GLY A 31 11.38 -18.50 10.31
N ARG A 32 11.99 -17.42 9.86
CA ARG A 32 11.46 -16.07 10.13
C ARG A 32 10.34 -15.75 9.12
N PHE A 33 9.35 -14.98 9.59
CA PHE A 33 8.20 -14.58 8.75
C PHE A 33 8.59 -13.71 7.55
N ASP A 34 9.73 -13.01 7.62
CA ASP A 34 10.28 -12.09 6.67
C ASP A 34 11.53 -12.64 5.96
N SER A 35 11.66 -13.98 5.90
CA SER A 35 12.89 -14.61 5.44
C SER A 35 13.15 -14.47 3.94
N HIS A 36 12.12 -14.42 3.10
CA HIS A 36 12.28 -14.44 1.65
C HIS A 36 12.09 -13.08 1.01
N ALA A 37 11.09 -12.31 1.47
CA ALA A 37 10.78 -10.99 0.98
C ALA A 37 10.08 -10.13 2.04
N VAL A 38 10.16 -8.82 1.88
CA VAL A 38 9.46 -7.82 2.67
C VAL A 38 8.71 -6.89 1.71
N ASP A 39 7.45 -6.59 2.02
CA ASP A 39 6.56 -5.93 1.09
C ASP A 39 5.49 -5.08 1.81
N CYS A 40 4.66 -4.34 1.05
CA CYS A 40 3.47 -3.63 1.51
C CYS A 40 3.71 -2.78 2.77
N PRO A 41 4.59 -1.79 2.76
CA PRO A 41 4.74 -0.89 3.90
C PRO A 41 3.45 -0.14 4.18
N PHE A 42 3.16 0.08 5.46
CA PHE A 42 2.18 1.05 5.95
C PHE A 42 2.79 1.81 7.10
N VAL A 43 3.00 3.11 6.93
CA VAL A 43 3.70 3.97 7.90
C VAL A 43 2.72 4.87 8.64
N PHE A 44 3.02 5.13 9.91
CA PHE A 44 2.17 5.91 10.79
C PHE A 44 2.96 6.50 11.95
N SER A 45 2.37 7.46 12.66
CA SER A 45 2.79 7.90 13.98
C SER A 45 1.91 7.29 15.06
N HIS A 46 2.50 6.98 16.20
CA HIS A 46 1.77 6.56 17.40
C HIS A 46 2.50 7.01 18.65
N HIS A 47 1.85 7.90 19.40
CA HIS A 47 2.43 8.52 20.61
C HIS A 47 3.80 9.16 20.37
N GLY A 48 3.95 9.86 19.24
CA GLY A 48 5.18 10.55 18.87
C GLY A 48 6.30 9.64 18.36
N ARG A 49 6.04 8.35 18.15
CA ARG A 49 6.97 7.41 17.52
C ARG A 49 6.51 7.07 16.11
N GLN A 50 7.45 6.92 15.21
CA GLN A 50 7.17 6.45 13.86
C GLN A 50 7.12 4.92 13.84
N GLY A 51 6.01 4.36 13.35
CA GLY A 51 5.77 2.93 13.21
C GLY A 51 5.58 2.52 11.75
N MET A 52 5.85 1.26 11.47
CA MET A 52 5.59 0.64 10.17
C MET A 52 5.05 -0.77 10.37
N THR A 53 3.85 -1.05 9.85
CA THR A 53 3.51 -2.44 9.55
C THR A 53 4.01 -2.79 8.15
N TYR A 54 4.47 -4.01 7.97
CA TYR A 54 4.91 -4.54 6.69
C TYR A 54 4.61 -6.02 6.57
N VAL A 55 4.57 -6.49 5.35
CA VAL A 55 4.27 -7.88 5.05
C VAL A 55 5.58 -8.63 4.80
N GLY A 56 5.80 -9.71 5.52
CA GLY A 56 6.91 -10.63 5.29
C GLY A 56 6.41 -11.91 4.61
N TRP A 57 7.19 -12.43 3.66
CA TRP A 57 6.99 -13.73 3.02
C TRP A 57 8.07 -14.71 3.42
N ASP A 58 7.66 -15.93 3.83
CA ASP A 58 8.54 -16.96 4.36
C ASP A 58 8.59 -18.25 3.51
N GLY A 59 8.11 -18.18 2.29
CA GLY A 59 8.00 -19.34 1.39
C GLY A 59 6.68 -20.11 1.51
N ILE A 60 5.89 -19.84 2.57
CA ILE A 60 4.57 -20.47 2.78
C ILE A 60 3.45 -19.48 2.49
N GLY A 61 3.56 -18.25 3.03
CA GLY A 61 2.57 -17.21 2.88
C GLY A 61 2.93 -15.95 3.68
N TYR A 62 2.07 -14.95 3.61
CA TYR A 62 2.30 -13.67 4.24
C TYR A 62 1.93 -13.65 5.72
N GLN A 63 2.73 -12.94 6.49
CA GLN A 63 2.42 -12.52 7.85
C GLN A 63 2.82 -11.05 8.02
N THR A 64 2.20 -10.35 8.96
CA THR A 64 2.47 -8.93 9.18
C THR A 64 3.38 -8.70 10.36
N GLY A 65 4.47 -7.98 10.13
CA GLY A 65 5.35 -7.46 11.15
C GLY A 65 5.07 -6.01 11.50
N LEU A 66 5.42 -5.62 12.72
CA LEU A 66 5.46 -4.23 13.21
C LEU A 66 6.89 -3.87 13.58
N ALA A 67 7.40 -2.81 12.99
CA ALA A 67 8.70 -2.20 13.32
C ALA A 67 8.51 -0.76 13.80
N TRP A 68 9.44 -0.28 14.62
CA TRP A 68 9.48 1.09 15.14
C TRP A 68 10.77 1.76 14.71
N ASN A 69 10.69 3.03 14.35
CA ASN A 69 11.86 3.85 14.09
C ASN A 69 12.17 4.68 15.33
N ASP A 70 13.22 4.28 16.02
CA ASP A 70 13.73 5.02 17.18
C ASP A 70 14.74 6.06 16.69
N ALA A 71 14.57 7.30 17.14
CA ALA A 71 15.35 8.45 16.68
C ALA A 71 16.87 8.18 16.68
N GLY A 72 17.47 8.21 15.49
CA GLY A 72 18.90 8.01 15.28
C GLY A 72 19.38 6.55 15.22
N GLN A 73 18.51 5.55 15.44
CA GLN A 73 18.87 4.13 15.38
C GLN A 73 18.32 3.40 14.13
N GLY A 74 17.37 4.04 13.40
CA GLY A 74 16.70 3.41 12.27
C GLY A 74 15.57 2.47 12.69
N TRP A 75 15.07 1.69 11.75
CA TRP A 75 13.97 0.76 11.98
C TRP A 75 14.41 -0.45 12.79
N SER A 76 13.63 -0.79 13.80
CA SER A 76 13.84 -2.02 14.59
C SER A 76 13.55 -3.26 13.75
N GLU A 77 14.00 -4.40 14.22
CA GLU A 77 13.55 -5.68 13.70
C GLU A 77 12.03 -5.84 13.94
N GLY A 78 11.32 -6.29 12.90
CA GLY A 78 9.87 -6.45 12.97
C GLY A 78 9.44 -7.64 13.82
N ARG A 79 8.38 -7.43 14.60
CA ARG A 79 7.71 -8.49 15.36
C ARG A 79 6.37 -8.80 14.72
N VAL A 80 6.04 -10.08 14.59
CA VAL A 80 4.73 -10.50 14.03
C VAL A 80 3.60 -9.99 14.92
N VAL A 81 2.67 -9.26 14.31
CA VAL A 81 1.46 -8.73 14.98
C VAL A 81 0.18 -9.31 14.41
N LEU A 82 0.17 -9.74 13.14
CA LEU A 82 -0.94 -10.49 12.55
C LEU A 82 -0.38 -11.72 11.85
N ALA A 83 -0.56 -12.88 12.48
CA ALA A 83 -0.07 -14.16 11.99
C ALA A 83 -1.11 -14.89 11.17
N ARG A 84 -0.64 -15.85 10.37
CA ARG A 84 -1.47 -16.93 9.84
C ARG A 84 -2.09 -17.71 10.99
N ASP A 85 -3.29 -18.24 10.76
CA ASP A 85 -4.01 -19.04 11.73
C ASP A 85 -4.66 -20.25 11.02
N ALA A 86 -4.13 -21.43 11.28
CA ALA A 86 -4.60 -22.68 10.65
C ALA A 86 -6.08 -22.99 10.95
N SER A 87 -6.63 -22.44 12.03
CA SER A 87 -8.04 -22.60 12.42
C SER A 87 -8.98 -21.60 11.75
N ASP A 88 -8.44 -20.49 11.22
CA ASP A 88 -9.20 -19.46 10.53
C ASP A 88 -9.20 -19.74 9.01
N PRO A 89 -10.34 -20.06 8.39
CA PRO A 89 -10.39 -20.34 6.95
C PRO A 89 -9.88 -19.17 6.07
N LEU A 90 -10.03 -17.93 6.52
CA LEU A 90 -9.57 -16.76 5.77
C LEU A 90 -8.06 -16.55 5.92
N ARG A 91 -7.51 -16.66 7.15
CA ARG A 91 -6.10 -16.41 7.45
C ARG A 91 -5.21 -17.65 7.49
N ARG A 92 -5.71 -18.79 7.01
CA ARG A 92 -4.97 -20.05 7.06
C ARG A 92 -3.56 -19.98 6.49
N TYR A 93 -3.40 -19.32 5.37
CA TYR A 93 -2.15 -19.26 4.64
C TYR A 93 -1.51 -17.87 4.63
N ASN A 94 -2.30 -16.81 4.81
CA ASN A 94 -1.84 -15.44 4.66
C ASN A 94 -2.58 -14.49 5.60
N ALA A 95 -1.87 -13.48 6.09
CA ALA A 95 -2.41 -12.43 6.95
C ALA A 95 -1.63 -11.12 6.74
N ALA A 96 -1.98 -10.39 5.68
CA ALA A 96 -1.29 -9.17 5.24
C ALA A 96 -2.08 -7.91 5.66
N LEU A 97 -1.81 -7.38 6.87
CA LEU A 97 -2.37 -6.10 7.35
C LEU A 97 -1.71 -4.95 6.61
N THR A 98 -2.45 -4.24 5.79
CA THR A 98 -1.92 -3.25 4.86
C THR A 98 -2.35 -1.82 5.16
N SER A 99 -3.29 -1.60 6.07
CA SER A 99 -3.72 -0.26 6.46
C SER A 99 -4.39 -0.27 7.83
N ILE A 100 -4.20 0.81 8.60
CA ILE A 100 -4.88 1.09 9.86
C ILE A 100 -5.43 2.52 9.76
N VAL A 101 -6.60 2.80 10.34
CA VAL A 101 -7.17 4.16 10.35
C VAL A 101 -6.19 5.12 11.04
N ARG A 102 -5.79 6.17 10.32
CA ARG A 102 -4.89 7.21 10.79
C ARG A 102 -5.36 8.58 10.33
N ASP A 103 -4.71 9.64 10.78
CA ASP A 103 -4.80 10.94 10.13
C ASP A 103 -4.22 10.83 8.72
N ASN A 104 -5.01 11.23 7.73
CA ASN A 104 -4.65 11.15 6.32
C ASN A 104 -4.34 12.53 5.69
N ASP A 105 -4.09 13.57 6.50
CA ASP A 105 -3.54 14.80 5.96
C ASP A 105 -2.11 14.56 5.48
N LEU A 106 -1.79 15.00 4.26
CA LEU A 106 -0.49 14.78 3.62
C LEU A 106 0.67 15.33 4.45
N TRP A 107 0.43 16.42 5.18
CA TRP A 107 1.46 17.12 5.94
C TRP A 107 1.43 16.78 7.43
N SER A 108 0.55 15.87 7.84
CA SER A 108 0.55 15.32 9.20
C SER A 108 1.53 14.15 9.33
N ALA A 109 1.86 13.83 10.58
CA ALA A 109 2.66 12.64 10.89
C ALA A 109 1.88 11.33 10.74
N GLY A 110 0.62 11.36 10.29
CA GLY A 110 -0.20 10.17 10.15
C GLY A 110 -0.47 9.46 11.47
N GLU A 111 -0.85 10.21 12.54
CA GLU A 111 -1.15 9.61 13.84
C GLU A 111 -2.32 8.63 13.75
N LEU A 112 -2.14 7.44 14.32
CA LEU A 112 -3.20 6.44 14.37
C LEU A 112 -4.42 6.97 15.11
N THR A 113 -5.59 6.74 14.55
CA THR A 113 -6.86 7.22 15.09
C THR A 113 -7.69 6.05 15.60
N ALA A 114 -7.98 6.05 16.91
CA ALA A 114 -8.91 5.09 17.48
C ALA A 114 -10.36 5.51 17.19
N VAL A 115 -11.21 4.54 16.87
CA VAL A 115 -12.66 4.68 16.75
C VAL A 115 -13.28 3.84 17.87
N ASP A 116 -14.02 4.47 18.77
CA ASP A 116 -14.61 3.83 19.95
C ASP A 116 -13.60 3.01 20.78
N GLY A 117 -12.38 3.56 20.91
CA GLY A 117 -11.29 2.95 21.68
C GLY A 117 -10.57 1.77 20.97
N TRP A 118 -10.78 1.60 19.65
CA TRP A 118 -10.16 0.57 18.85
C TRP A 118 -9.42 1.15 17.63
N TYR A 119 -8.24 0.64 17.33
CA TYR A 119 -7.58 0.81 16.05
C TYR A 119 -8.16 -0.18 15.07
N HIS A 120 -8.68 0.28 13.95
CA HIS A 120 -9.27 -0.54 12.89
C HIS A 120 -8.34 -0.62 11.70
N GLY A 121 -8.17 -1.83 11.16
CA GLY A 121 -7.31 -2.08 10.01
C GLY A 121 -7.93 -3.01 8.98
N THR A 122 -7.31 -3.06 7.82
CA THR A 122 -7.65 -3.98 6.73
C THR A 122 -6.49 -4.92 6.45
N PHE A 123 -6.80 -6.16 6.17
CA PHE A 123 -5.83 -7.15 5.71
C PHE A 123 -6.34 -7.86 4.47
N HIS A 124 -5.43 -8.37 3.65
CA HIS A 124 -5.80 -9.33 2.62
C HIS A 124 -5.20 -10.70 2.90
N ALA A 125 -5.85 -11.72 2.36
CA ALA A 125 -5.42 -13.09 2.52
C ALA A 125 -5.71 -13.90 1.26
N TYR A 126 -4.68 -14.60 0.76
CA TYR A 126 -4.78 -15.55 -0.34
C TYR A 126 -5.28 -16.90 0.19
N PRO A 127 -6.09 -17.62 -0.61
CA PRO A 127 -6.74 -18.87 -0.15
C PRO A 127 -5.82 -20.08 -0.11
N ALA A 128 -4.61 -20.00 -0.65
CA ALA A 128 -3.67 -21.11 -0.72
C ALA A 128 -2.26 -20.72 -0.28
N ALA A 129 -1.45 -21.73 0.02
CA ALA A 129 -0.03 -21.56 0.27
C ALA A 129 0.72 -21.24 -1.04
N GLY A 130 1.77 -20.44 -0.94
CA GLY A 130 2.57 -19.97 -2.07
C GLY A 130 2.54 -18.44 -2.20
N TYR A 131 3.37 -17.95 -3.11
CA TYR A 131 3.42 -16.53 -3.41
C TYR A 131 2.17 -16.11 -4.18
N GLU A 132 1.32 -15.27 -3.57
CA GLU A 132 0.07 -14.75 -4.14
C GLU A 132 -0.83 -15.82 -4.78
N ALA A 133 -0.99 -16.96 -4.10
CA ALA A 133 -1.68 -18.11 -4.64
C ALA A 133 -3.22 -18.02 -4.53
N GLY A 134 -3.87 -17.79 -5.66
CA GLY A 134 -5.33 -17.70 -5.81
C GLY A 134 -5.91 -16.32 -5.57
N PRO A 135 -7.25 -16.17 -5.66
CA PRO A 135 -7.93 -14.89 -5.51
C PRO A 135 -8.04 -14.48 -4.03
N ALA A 136 -7.27 -13.48 -3.63
CA ALA A 136 -7.31 -12.98 -2.25
C ALA A 136 -8.63 -12.25 -1.94
N SER A 137 -8.96 -12.19 -0.66
CA SER A 137 -10.09 -11.43 -0.10
C SER A 137 -9.58 -10.41 0.91
N ILE A 138 -10.34 -9.34 1.15
CA ILE A 138 -10.04 -8.33 2.16
C ILE A 138 -10.91 -8.56 3.38
N GLY A 139 -10.26 -8.72 4.54
CA GLY A 139 -10.88 -8.77 5.85
C GLY A 139 -10.60 -7.51 6.65
N PHE A 140 -11.33 -7.32 7.72
CA PHE A 140 -11.21 -6.20 8.64
C PHE A 140 -10.85 -6.71 10.03
N VAL A 141 -9.98 -5.97 10.71
CA VAL A 141 -9.50 -6.29 12.05
C VAL A 141 -9.52 -5.05 12.93
N ARG A 142 -9.54 -5.26 14.25
CA ARG A 142 -9.35 -4.19 15.22
C ARG A 142 -8.42 -4.62 16.34
N SER A 143 -7.77 -3.64 16.98
CA SER A 143 -6.85 -3.84 18.09
C SER A 143 -6.95 -2.70 19.10
N ARG A 144 -6.59 -2.96 20.36
CA ARG A 144 -6.42 -1.90 21.37
C ARG A 144 -4.97 -1.53 21.61
N ASP A 145 -4.04 -2.38 21.17
CA ASP A 145 -2.61 -2.30 21.52
C ASP A 145 -1.65 -2.46 20.34
N LEU A 146 -2.17 -2.62 19.10
CA LEU A 146 -1.45 -2.87 17.86
C LEU A 146 -0.75 -4.24 17.78
N HIS A 147 -0.87 -5.07 18.82
CA HIS A 147 -0.24 -6.37 18.91
C HIS A 147 -1.23 -7.53 18.81
N HIS A 148 -2.42 -7.36 19.36
CA HIS A 148 -3.49 -8.36 19.34
C HIS A 148 -4.64 -7.87 18.46
N TRP A 149 -4.89 -8.58 17.37
CA TRP A 149 -5.90 -8.22 16.39
C TRP A 149 -7.02 -9.24 16.36
N GLU A 150 -8.24 -8.77 16.46
CA GLU A 150 -9.44 -9.57 16.27
C GLU A 150 -10.13 -9.22 14.96
N GLN A 151 -10.62 -10.23 14.24
CA GLN A 151 -11.37 -10.02 13.00
C GLN A 151 -12.75 -9.46 13.32
N VAL A 152 -13.20 -8.50 12.52
CA VAL A 152 -14.50 -7.85 12.65
C VAL A 152 -15.17 -7.71 11.29
N GLY A 153 -16.51 -7.66 11.31
CA GLY A 153 -17.30 -7.35 10.13
C GLY A 153 -17.30 -8.38 9.03
N SER A 154 -17.78 -7.94 7.88
CA SER A 154 -17.89 -8.76 6.68
C SER A 154 -16.57 -8.73 5.89
N VAL A 155 -16.34 -9.78 5.13
CA VAL A 155 -15.18 -9.91 4.23
C VAL A 155 -15.61 -9.43 2.84
N LEU A 156 -14.79 -8.56 2.21
CA LEU A 156 -14.94 -8.26 0.79
C LEU A 156 -14.34 -9.42 -0.01
N ARG A 157 -15.19 -10.16 -0.69
CA ARG A 157 -14.78 -11.30 -1.51
C ARG A 157 -14.81 -10.92 -2.99
N PRO A 158 -13.84 -11.34 -3.80
CA PRO A 158 -13.83 -11.06 -5.24
C PRO A 158 -15.03 -11.68 -5.96
N GLN A 159 -15.57 -12.82 -5.46
CA GLN A 159 -16.72 -13.50 -6.04
C GLN A 159 -18.03 -12.69 -5.94
N ASP A 160 -18.12 -11.80 -4.93
CA ASP A 160 -19.31 -10.98 -4.66
C ASP A 160 -19.28 -9.66 -5.49
N GLY A 161 -18.23 -9.43 -6.26
CA GLY A 161 -18.01 -8.24 -7.03
C GLY A 161 -18.19 -8.42 -8.54
N ALA A 162 -17.87 -7.36 -9.28
CA ALA A 162 -17.89 -7.33 -10.72
C ALA A 162 -16.74 -8.18 -11.34
N GLU A 163 -16.81 -8.46 -12.63
CA GLU A 163 -15.87 -9.34 -13.33
C GLU A 163 -14.42 -8.85 -13.23
N TRP A 164 -14.20 -7.53 -13.29
CA TRP A 164 -12.87 -6.93 -13.23
C TRP A 164 -12.12 -7.17 -11.91
N GLU A 165 -12.82 -7.54 -10.82
CA GLU A 165 -12.22 -7.80 -9.51
C GLU A 165 -12.18 -9.28 -9.10
N ARG A 166 -12.70 -10.20 -9.94
CA ARG A 166 -12.84 -11.63 -9.61
C ARG A 166 -11.52 -12.39 -9.54
N GLY A 167 -10.42 -11.82 -10.01
CA GLY A 167 -9.08 -12.39 -9.85
C GLY A 167 -8.48 -12.24 -8.47
N GLY A 168 -9.06 -11.40 -7.62
CA GLY A 168 -8.66 -11.20 -6.23
C GLY A 168 -8.65 -9.73 -5.84
N LEU A 169 -8.75 -9.48 -4.52
CA LEU A 169 -8.66 -8.17 -3.89
C LEU A 169 -7.43 -8.14 -2.98
N TYR A 170 -6.61 -7.12 -3.14
CA TYR A 170 -5.31 -7.03 -2.48
C TYR A 170 -5.16 -5.71 -1.75
N LYS A 171 -3.98 -5.43 -1.26
CA LYS A 171 -3.53 -4.25 -0.53
C LYS A 171 -4.54 -3.12 -0.57
N SER A 172 -5.09 -2.79 0.57
CA SER A 172 -6.10 -1.76 0.71
C SER A 172 -5.61 -0.59 1.55
N TRP A 173 -6.22 0.56 1.33
CA TRP A 173 -6.03 1.77 2.12
C TRP A 173 -7.34 2.14 2.79
N LEU A 174 -7.35 2.15 4.13
CA LEU A 174 -8.52 2.47 4.94
C LEU A 174 -8.40 3.89 5.48
N LEU A 175 -9.40 4.72 5.22
CA LEU A 175 -9.47 6.07 5.77
C LEU A 175 -10.85 6.42 6.31
N ARG A 176 -10.92 7.41 7.19
CA ARG A 176 -12.16 8.00 7.70
C ARG A 176 -12.28 9.43 7.22
N HIS A 177 -13.43 9.78 6.64
CA HIS A 177 -13.74 11.13 6.21
C HIS A 177 -15.24 11.42 6.36
N GLU A 178 -15.61 12.57 6.95
CA GLU A 178 -17.00 13.01 7.12
C GLU A 178 -17.94 11.95 7.74
N GLY A 179 -17.44 11.21 8.72
CA GLY A 179 -18.21 10.18 9.41
C GLY A 179 -18.37 8.85 8.65
N LEU A 180 -17.80 8.74 7.46
CA LEU A 180 -17.76 7.52 6.66
C LEU A 180 -16.36 6.91 6.67
N PHE A 181 -16.30 5.59 6.43
CA PHE A 181 -15.07 4.86 6.18
C PHE A 181 -14.99 4.48 4.70
N TYR A 182 -13.82 4.68 4.12
CA TYR A 182 -13.51 4.39 2.73
C TYR A 182 -12.38 3.38 2.70
N THR A 183 -12.55 2.29 1.97
CA THR A 183 -11.46 1.36 1.68
C THR A 183 -11.22 1.33 0.19
N PHE A 184 -10.06 1.87 -0.21
CA PHE A 184 -9.54 1.71 -1.57
C PHE A 184 -8.81 0.38 -1.63
N TYR A 185 -8.97 -0.39 -2.67
CA TYR A 185 -8.36 -1.71 -2.78
C TYR A 185 -7.88 -1.98 -4.20
N ASN A 186 -6.76 -2.67 -4.30
CA ASN A 186 -6.31 -3.23 -5.57
C ASN A 186 -7.16 -4.45 -5.93
N ALA A 187 -7.53 -4.58 -7.19
CA ALA A 187 -8.26 -5.72 -7.70
C ALA A 187 -7.72 -6.19 -9.05
N LYS A 188 -7.70 -7.52 -9.22
CA LYS A 188 -7.18 -8.20 -10.41
C LYS A 188 -8.32 -8.70 -11.28
N GLN A 189 -8.26 -8.43 -12.59
CA GLN A 189 -9.13 -9.02 -13.57
C GLN A 189 -8.60 -10.40 -13.99
N ARG A 190 -9.45 -11.42 -13.86
CA ARG A 190 -9.03 -12.82 -13.98
C ARG A 190 -8.89 -13.32 -15.41
N ASP A 191 -9.81 -12.92 -16.28
CA ASP A 191 -9.97 -13.52 -17.60
C ASP A 191 -9.27 -12.76 -18.74
N VAL A 192 -8.32 -11.87 -18.36
CA VAL A 192 -7.49 -11.11 -19.29
C VAL A 192 -6.04 -11.55 -19.15
N TRP A 193 -5.38 -11.80 -20.29
CA TRP A 193 -3.96 -12.10 -20.30
C TRP A 193 -3.20 -11.21 -21.30
N PRO A 194 -2.14 -10.55 -20.86
CA PRO A 194 -1.68 -10.44 -19.47
C PRO A 194 -2.74 -9.79 -18.56
N TRP A 195 -2.80 -10.23 -17.30
CA TRP A 195 -3.82 -9.69 -16.38
C TRP A 195 -3.59 -8.20 -16.11
N ILE A 196 -4.66 -7.51 -15.77
CA ILE A 196 -4.63 -6.11 -15.37
C ILE A 196 -5.07 -5.95 -13.91
N GLU A 197 -4.53 -4.92 -13.26
CA GLU A 197 -4.90 -4.54 -11.89
C GLU A 197 -5.37 -3.10 -11.84
N GLN A 198 -6.45 -2.87 -11.11
CA GLN A 198 -7.10 -1.57 -11.02
C GLN A 198 -7.52 -1.31 -9.57
N THR A 199 -7.76 -0.05 -9.23
CA THR A 199 -8.17 0.33 -7.89
C THR A 199 -9.68 0.50 -7.80
N GLY A 200 -10.28 -0.20 -6.83
CA GLY A 200 -11.68 -0.07 -6.45
C GLY A 200 -11.87 0.68 -5.14
N LEU A 201 -13.12 1.01 -4.85
CA LEU A 201 -13.54 1.67 -3.62
C LEU A 201 -14.77 0.97 -3.05
N ALA A 202 -14.76 0.75 -1.72
CA ALA A 202 -15.95 0.43 -0.95
C ALA A 202 -16.09 1.40 0.23
N VAL A 203 -17.33 1.67 0.64
CA VAL A 203 -17.69 2.64 1.68
C VAL A 203 -18.50 1.96 2.77
N SER A 204 -18.28 2.36 4.03
CA SER A 204 -19.00 1.89 5.19
C SER A 204 -19.32 3.01 6.16
N ARG A 205 -20.39 2.84 6.96
CA ARG A 205 -20.73 3.72 8.10
C ARG A 205 -20.25 3.18 9.44
N ASP A 206 -20.00 1.87 9.51
CA ASP A 206 -19.83 1.13 10.76
C ASP A 206 -18.64 0.16 10.76
N LEU A 207 -17.82 0.12 9.68
CA LEU A 207 -16.71 -0.81 9.51
C LEU A 207 -17.14 -2.30 9.42
N VAL A 208 -18.44 -2.56 9.38
CA VAL A 208 -19.02 -3.91 9.32
C VAL A 208 -19.67 -4.17 7.97
N HIS A 209 -20.49 -3.22 7.52
CA HIS A 209 -21.23 -3.31 6.28
C HIS A 209 -20.58 -2.44 5.21
N TRP A 210 -20.08 -3.06 4.16
CA TRP A 210 -19.36 -2.39 3.08
C TRP A 210 -20.16 -2.42 1.78
N THR A 211 -20.24 -1.29 1.12
CA THR A 211 -20.86 -1.15 -0.18
C THR A 211 -19.81 -0.72 -1.20
N ARG A 212 -19.63 -1.51 -2.26
CA ARG A 212 -18.78 -1.15 -3.39
C ARG A 212 -19.31 0.08 -4.10
N CYS A 213 -18.42 0.95 -4.55
CA CYS A 213 -18.80 2.11 -5.33
C CYS A 213 -19.32 1.66 -6.70
N ASP A 214 -20.41 2.25 -7.16
CA ASP A 214 -21.04 1.97 -8.45
C ASP A 214 -20.22 2.43 -9.66
N THR A 215 -19.25 3.35 -9.43
CA THR A 215 -18.32 3.85 -10.46
C THR A 215 -16.99 3.07 -10.50
N ASN A 216 -16.89 1.95 -9.78
CA ASN A 216 -15.69 1.11 -9.81
C ASN A 216 -15.39 0.52 -11.21
N PRO A 217 -14.10 0.41 -11.59
CA PRO A 217 -12.92 0.85 -10.84
C PRO A 217 -12.81 2.37 -10.79
N VAL A 218 -12.48 2.94 -9.61
CA VAL A 218 -12.31 4.39 -9.46
C VAL A 218 -10.99 4.88 -10.05
N LEU A 219 -9.99 4.01 -10.19
CA LEU A 219 -8.76 4.26 -10.92
C LEU A 219 -8.48 3.07 -11.85
N GLY A 220 -8.72 3.25 -13.14
CA GLY A 220 -8.45 2.27 -14.18
C GLY A 220 -7.01 2.35 -14.71
N VAL A 221 -6.58 1.34 -15.45
CA VAL A 221 -5.29 1.33 -16.16
C VAL A 221 -5.18 2.47 -17.19
N GLY A 222 -3.95 2.80 -17.58
CA GLY A 222 -3.64 3.77 -18.62
C GLY A 222 -3.83 3.24 -20.03
N GLY A 223 -3.59 4.10 -21.01
CA GLY A 223 -3.54 3.74 -22.41
C GLY A 223 -2.23 3.05 -22.80
N PRO A 224 -2.16 2.49 -24.01
CA PRO A 224 -0.94 1.89 -24.52
C PRO A 224 0.26 2.83 -24.46
N GLY A 225 1.38 2.36 -23.91
CA GLY A 225 2.61 3.11 -23.72
C GLY A 225 2.63 4.04 -22.50
N GLU A 226 1.56 4.10 -21.71
CA GLU A 226 1.57 4.78 -20.41
C GLU A 226 2.20 3.86 -19.35
N PHE A 227 2.83 4.43 -18.33
CA PHE A 227 3.55 3.66 -17.30
C PHE A 227 2.65 2.72 -16.49
N ASP A 228 1.34 2.93 -16.55
CA ASP A 228 0.31 2.19 -15.84
C ASP A 228 -0.68 1.46 -16.78
N GLU A 229 -0.25 1.13 -18.00
CA GLU A 229 -1.10 0.49 -19.01
C GLU A 229 -1.62 -0.89 -18.61
N ARG A 230 -0.98 -1.55 -17.63
CA ARG A 230 -1.39 -2.85 -17.10
C ARG A 230 -1.88 -2.78 -15.67
N PHE A 231 -1.22 -2.01 -14.80
CA PHE A 231 -1.58 -1.88 -13.39
C PHE A 231 -1.74 -0.41 -13.02
N ALA A 232 -2.81 -0.11 -12.29
CA ALA A 232 -3.04 1.14 -11.57
C ALA A 232 -3.53 0.75 -10.17
N SER A 233 -2.59 0.42 -9.27
CA SER A 233 -2.89 -0.36 -8.08
C SER A 233 -2.12 0.05 -6.83
N ASP A 234 -2.45 -0.58 -5.72
CA ASP A 234 -1.87 -0.41 -4.37
C ASP A 234 -1.94 1.03 -3.85
N PRO A 235 -3.14 1.57 -3.70
CA PRO A 235 -3.35 2.98 -3.36
C PRO A 235 -2.83 3.35 -1.96
N CYS A 236 -2.25 4.56 -1.86
CA CYS A 236 -2.02 5.30 -0.62
C CYS A 236 -2.71 6.67 -0.78
N VAL A 237 -3.77 6.93 -0.02
CA VAL A 237 -4.66 8.08 -0.25
C VAL A 237 -4.55 9.08 0.89
N LEU A 238 -4.09 10.30 0.58
CA LEU A 238 -3.86 11.37 1.53
C LEU A 238 -4.56 12.65 1.08
N ARG A 239 -4.86 13.52 2.03
CA ARG A 239 -5.54 14.81 1.80
C ARG A 239 -4.52 15.96 1.77
N ASP A 240 -4.59 16.82 0.77
CA ASP A 240 -3.85 18.06 0.70
C ASP A 240 -4.80 19.23 0.41
N GLY A 241 -5.21 19.92 1.45
CA GLY A 241 -6.21 20.99 1.36
C GLY A 241 -7.53 20.46 0.82
N ASP A 242 -7.94 20.99 -0.34
CA ASP A 242 -9.17 20.58 -1.03
C ASP A 242 -9.01 19.34 -1.93
N PHE A 243 -7.80 18.84 -2.05
CA PHE A 243 -7.50 17.68 -2.89
C PHE A 243 -7.27 16.43 -2.04
N TRP A 244 -7.67 15.29 -2.62
CA TRP A 244 -7.18 13.98 -2.27
C TRP A 244 -6.12 13.58 -3.28
N VAL A 245 -5.00 13.08 -2.81
CA VAL A 245 -3.90 12.58 -3.62
C VAL A 245 -3.79 11.09 -3.39
N MET A 246 -3.94 10.32 -4.45
CA MET A 246 -3.69 8.88 -4.44
C MET A 246 -2.31 8.64 -5.06
N PHE A 247 -1.37 8.20 -4.25
CA PHE A 247 -0.14 7.58 -4.73
C PHE A 247 -0.48 6.14 -5.10
N TYR A 248 -0.01 5.70 -6.25
CA TYR A 248 -0.25 4.34 -6.73
C TYR A 248 0.92 3.88 -7.60
N PHE A 249 1.03 2.58 -7.84
CA PHE A 249 1.99 2.13 -8.83
C PHE A 249 1.31 1.67 -10.11
N GLY A 250 2.01 1.90 -11.22
CA GLY A 250 1.71 1.36 -12.52
C GLY A 250 2.72 0.30 -12.91
N LEU A 251 2.29 -0.65 -13.74
CA LEU A 251 3.16 -1.59 -14.45
C LEU A 251 2.89 -1.45 -15.93
N ALA A 252 3.96 -1.30 -16.70
CA ALA A 252 3.92 -1.22 -18.15
C ALA A 252 4.41 -2.54 -18.81
N GLU A 253 4.32 -2.60 -20.14
CA GLU A 253 4.77 -3.73 -20.95
C GLU A 253 6.31 -3.99 -20.85
N ASP A 254 7.09 -2.98 -20.49
CA ASP A 254 8.54 -3.11 -20.25
C ASP A 254 8.87 -3.91 -18.96
N GLY A 255 7.85 -4.31 -18.20
CA GLY A 255 7.98 -5.11 -17.00
C GLY A 255 8.47 -4.37 -15.76
N HIS A 256 8.56 -3.03 -15.80
CA HIS A 256 8.95 -2.21 -14.66
C HIS A 256 7.75 -1.59 -13.97
N ALA A 257 7.65 -1.79 -12.65
CA ALA A 257 6.68 -1.05 -11.83
C ALA A 257 7.28 0.29 -11.43
N ARG A 258 6.46 1.35 -11.57
CA ARG A 258 6.80 2.74 -11.25
C ARG A 258 5.65 3.38 -10.49
N GLU A 259 5.93 4.42 -9.74
CA GLU A 259 4.88 5.10 -9.00
C GLU A 259 4.48 6.41 -9.67
N GLY A 260 3.18 6.64 -9.70
CA GLY A 260 2.52 7.85 -10.14
C GLY A 260 1.52 8.33 -9.12
N PHE A 261 0.72 9.32 -9.50
CA PHE A 261 -0.33 9.83 -8.65
C PHE A 261 -1.59 10.22 -9.43
N ALA A 262 -2.69 10.24 -8.71
CA ALA A 262 -3.96 10.77 -9.18
C ALA A 262 -4.55 11.71 -8.12
N THR A 263 -5.40 12.63 -8.55
CA THR A 263 -6.06 13.59 -7.65
C THR A 263 -7.57 13.51 -7.75
N SER A 264 -8.25 13.82 -6.65
CA SER A 264 -9.70 13.84 -6.53
C SER A 264 -10.16 14.97 -5.60
N ARG A 265 -11.42 15.39 -5.72
CA ARG A 265 -12.07 16.29 -4.75
C ARG A 265 -13.17 15.59 -3.95
N ASP A 266 -13.56 14.37 -4.36
CA ASP A 266 -14.72 13.65 -3.83
C ASP A 266 -14.45 12.19 -3.44
N LEU A 267 -13.18 11.73 -3.55
CA LEU A 267 -12.75 10.35 -3.33
C LEU A 267 -13.33 9.33 -4.35
N ARG A 268 -14.11 9.77 -5.32
CA ARG A 268 -14.81 8.90 -6.28
C ARG A 268 -14.35 9.10 -7.72
N THR A 269 -14.11 10.36 -8.08
CA THR A 269 -13.65 10.75 -9.41
C THR A 269 -12.19 11.14 -9.36
N TRP A 270 -11.34 10.40 -10.06
CA TRP A 270 -9.90 10.57 -10.02
C TRP A 270 -9.34 11.03 -11.36
N VAL A 271 -8.41 11.96 -11.34
CA VAL A 271 -7.67 12.44 -12.51
C VAL A 271 -6.22 12.03 -12.34
N LYS A 272 -5.75 11.13 -13.21
CA LYS A 272 -4.36 10.65 -13.20
C LYS A 272 -3.40 11.72 -13.72
N SER A 273 -2.24 11.83 -13.08
CA SER A 273 -1.09 12.48 -13.70
C SER A 273 -0.46 11.56 -14.74
N LYS A 274 0.08 12.14 -15.80
CA LYS A 274 0.91 11.40 -16.77
C LYS A 274 2.39 11.36 -16.36
N GLU A 275 2.74 12.10 -15.32
CA GLU A 275 4.10 12.17 -14.81
C GLU A 275 4.38 11.00 -13.86
N ILE A 276 5.54 10.39 -14.03
CA ILE A 276 6.05 9.39 -13.10
C ILE A 276 6.62 10.13 -11.89
N LEU A 277 6.10 9.80 -10.70
CA LEU A 277 6.55 10.39 -9.45
C LEU A 277 7.85 9.75 -8.95
N LEU A 278 7.94 8.42 -9.09
CA LEU A 278 9.11 7.65 -8.70
C LEU A 278 9.37 6.55 -9.74
N ASP A 279 10.41 6.76 -10.57
CA ASP A 279 10.84 5.79 -11.58
C ASP A 279 11.76 4.71 -10.95
N VAL A 280 12.03 3.63 -11.67
CA VAL A 280 13.07 2.67 -11.27
C VAL A 280 14.44 3.35 -11.21
N GLY A 281 15.27 2.87 -10.31
CA GLY A 281 16.65 3.35 -10.20
C GLY A 281 17.56 2.81 -11.31
N PRO A 282 18.80 3.32 -11.43
CA PRO A 282 19.76 2.84 -12.40
C PRO A 282 20.09 1.36 -12.18
N VAL A 283 20.58 0.72 -13.23
CA VAL A 283 21.03 -0.69 -13.15
C VAL A 283 22.04 -0.86 -12.01
N GLY A 284 21.77 -1.80 -11.12
CA GLY A 284 22.57 -2.09 -9.94
C GLY A 284 22.12 -1.38 -8.67
N SER A 285 21.16 -0.46 -8.74
CA SER A 285 20.52 0.08 -7.53
C SER A 285 19.56 -0.94 -6.91
N ILE A 286 19.19 -0.70 -5.66
CA ILE A 286 18.28 -1.57 -4.89
C ILE A 286 16.84 -1.62 -5.45
N ASP A 287 16.49 -0.67 -6.29
CA ASP A 287 15.17 -0.46 -6.89
C ASP A 287 15.19 -0.46 -8.43
N SER A 288 16.21 -1.11 -9.00
CA SER A 288 16.42 -1.13 -10.45
C SER A 288 15.40 -1.95 -11.25
N LEU A 289 14.63 -2.82 -10.59
CA LEU A 289 13.59 -3.62 -11.25
C LEU A 289 12.20 -3.01 -11.02
N HIS A 290 11.86 -2.69 -9.77
CA HIS A 290 10.56 -2.10 -9.42
C HIS A 290 10.67 -1.08 -8.30
N THR A 291 9.86 -0.01 -8.42
CA THR A 291 9.44 0.90 -7.35
C THR A 291 7.92 0.81 -7.25
N HIS A 292 7.37 0.29 -6.15
CA HIS A 292 5.94 0.06 -6.05
C HIS A 292 5.45 0.00 -4.60
N LYS A 293 4.12 -0.02 -4.42
CA LYS A 293 3.44 -0.13 -3.12
C LYS A 293 3.74 1.03 -2.19
N PRO A 294 3.36 2.25 -2.60
CA PRO A 294 3.64 3.48 -1.86
C PRO A 294 3.05 3.49 -0.46
N ALA A 295 3.77 4.11 0.47
CA ALA A 295 3.30 4.49 1.79
C ALA A 295 3.93 5.83 2.18
N VAL A 296 3.15 6.90 2.17
CA VAL A 296 3.63 8.26 2.33
C VAL A 296 3.16 8.86 3.65
N MET A 297 4.01 9.62 4.31
CA MET A 297 3.69 10.44 5.48
C MET A 297 4.58 11.66 5.55
N SER A 298 4.19 12.67 6.32
CA SER A 298 5.09 13.75 6.71
C SER A 298 5.75 13.42 8.04
N TRP A 299 7.07 13.54 8.11
CA TRP A 299 7.83 13.34 9.34
C TRP A 299 8.95 14.36 9.46
N ASN A 300 9.05 15.02 10.61
CA ASN A 300 10.05 16.06 10.87
C ASN A 300 10.09 17.16 9.77
N GLY A 301 8.91 17.57 9.28
CA GLY A 301 8.77 18.66 8.31
C GLY A 301 9.10 18.31 6.86
N ARG A 302 9.21 17.05 6.51
CA ARG A 302 9.42 16.57 5.14
C ARG A 302 8.50 15.41 4.81
N LEU A 303 8.22 15.19 3.53
CA LEU A 303 7.58 13.96 3.09
C LEU A 303 8.59 12.82 3.11
N GLU A 304 8.17 11.71 3.65
CA GLU A 304 8.83 10.42 3.60
C GLU A 304 7.95 9.47 2.79
N HIS A 305 8.46 9.03 1.68
CA HIS A 305 7.81 8.13 0.73
C HIS A 305 8.49 6.77 0.83
N TYR A 306 7.90 5.87 1.59
CA TYR A 306 8.32 4.49 1.69
C TYR A 306 7.71 3.68 0.55
N TYR A 307 8.48 2.79 -0.01
CA TYR A 307 8.06 1.94 -1.11
C TYR A 307 8.78 0.58 -1.09
N CYS A 308 8.19 -0.38 -1.75
CA CYS A 308 8.84 -1.65 -2.00
C CYS A 308 9.81 -1.49 -3.18
N ALA A 309 11.08 -1.71 -2.92
CA ALA A 309 12.18 -1.71 -3.88
C ALA A 309 12.55 -3.13 -4.25
N VAL A 310 12.71 -3.40 -5.55
CA VAL A 310 13.10 -4.71 -6.05
C VAL A 310 14.28 -4.59 -6.98
N THR A 311 15.25 -5.47 -6.80
CA THR A 311 16.39 -5.64 -7.70
C THR A 311 16.68 -7.11 -7.92
N LEU A 312 17.20 -7.43 -9.09
CA LEU A 312 17.67 -8.79 -9.38
C LEU A 312 18.93 -9.11 -8.57
N ARG A 313 19.11 -10.37 -8.28
CA ARG A 313 20.29 -10.89 -7.59
C ARG A 313 20.72 -12.24 -8.17
N GLU A 314 21.94 -12.64 -7.86
CA GLU A 314 22.37 -14.02 -8.10
C GLU A 314 21.43 -14.98 -7.37
N PRO A 315 20.93 -16.04 -8.05
CA PRO A 315 20.01 -16.99 -7.45
C PRO A 315 20.62 -17.68 -6.23
N PHE A 316 19.85 -17.80 -5.15
CA PHE A 316 20.25 -18.60 -3.99
C PHE A 316 19.06 -19.38 -3.43
N GLU A 317 19.36 -20.48 -2.77
CA GLU A 317 18.37 -21.40 -2.22
C GLU A 317 18.07 -21.05 -0.75
N LEU A 318 16.80 -20.92 -0.40
CA LEU A 318 16.33 -20.75 0.97
C LEU A 318 15.03 -21.52 1.19
N SER A 319 15.01 -22.44 2.14
CA SER A 319 13.83 -23.23 2.53
C SER A 319 13.10 -23.91 1.33
N GLY A 320 13.85 -24.38 0.34
CA GLY A 320 13.31 -25.03 -0.86
C GLY A 320 12.81 -24.08 -1.94
N HIS A 321 13.10 -22.79 -1.85
CA HIS A 321 12.80 -21.78 -2.86
C HIS A 321 14.05 -21.17 -3.43
N THR A 322 14.11 -21.03 -4.76
CA THR A 322 15.17 -20.30 -5.45
C THR A 322 14.80 -18.82 -5.52
N LEU A 323 15.49 -17.98 -4.78
CA LEU A 323 15.30 -16.53 -4.78
C LEU A 323 16.19 -15.88 -5.84
N ARG A 324 15.60 -15.10 -6.76
CA ARG A 324 16.27 -14.43 -7.88
C ARG A 324 16.24 -12.92 -7.80
N GLU A 325 15.54 -12.40 -6.79
CA GLU A 325 15.41 -10.97 -6.52
C GLU A 325 15.60 -10.68 -5.02
N THR A 326 15.98 -9.46 -4.72
CA THR A 326 15.85 -8.89 -3.37
C THR A 326 14.68 -7.93 -3.40
N ARG A 327 13.71 -8.17 -2.53
CA ARG A 327 12.50 -7.37 -2.37
C ARG A 327 12.45 -6.88 -0.92
N GLY A 328 12.50 -5.57 -0.73
CA GLY A 328 12.49 -4.96 0.60
C GLY A 328 11.94 -3.55 0.55
N ILE A 329 11.88 -2.88 1.69
CA ILE A 329 11.35 -1.53 1.82
C ILE A 329 12.51 -0.54 1.88
N THR A 330 12.40 0.52 1.10
CA THR A 330 13.29 1.68 1.15
C THR A 330 12.49 2.97 1.25
N ARG A 331 13.16 4.11 1.19
CA ARG A 331 12.55 5.42 1.36
C ARG A 331 13.14 6.43 0.37
N ALA A 332 12.26 7.31 -0.12
CA ALA A 332 12.63 8.56 -0.75
C ALA A 332 12.09 9.75 0.06
N THR A 333 12.72 10.91 0.00
CA THR A 333 12.31 12.07 0.82
C THR A 333 12.26 13.35 -0.02
N SER A 334 11.37 14.27 0.36
CA SER A 334 11.37 15.63 -0.16
C SER A 334 12.52 16.45 0.45
N ALA A 335 12.95 17.51 -0.22
CA ALA A 335 13.92 18.44 0.33
C ALA A 335 13.26 19.30 1.43
N GLY A 336 13.41 18.92 2.63
CA GLY A 336 13.37 19.60 3.93
C GLY A 336 12.27 20.60 4.33
N ILE A 337 11.58 21.28 3.44
CA ILE A 337 10.56 22.30 3.79
C ILE A 337 9.29 22.03 2.98
N PRO A 338 8.12 21.81 3.66
CA PRO A 338 6.87 21.67 2.92
C PRO A 338 6.58 22.94 2.11
N PRO A 339 6.15 22.82 0.83
CA PRO A 339 5.70 23.96 0.06
C PRO A 339 4.57 24.69 0.81
N ALA A 340 4.54 26.03 0.70
CA ALA A 340 3.47 26.81 1.30
C ALA A 340 2.09 26.31 0.85
N ALA A 341 1.14 26.30 1.77
CA ALA A 341 -0.25 25.93 1.46
C ALA A 341 -0.75 26.77 0.27
N PHE A 342 -1.57 26.17 -0.59
CA PHE A 342 -2.28 26.95 -1.61
C PHE A 342 -3.08 28.06 -0.93
N PRO A 343 -3.05 29.30 -1.43
CA PRO A 343 -3.99 30.30 -0.97
C PRO A 343 -5.41 29.75 -1.19
N ALA A 344 -6.24 29.86 -0.18
CA ALA A 344 -7.66 29.54 -0.32
C ALA A 344 -8.16 30.25 -1.59
N ALA A 345 -8.81 29.53 -2.48
CA ALA A 345 -9.44 30.11 -3.64
C ALA A 345 -10.48 31.10 -3.13
N GLY A 346 -10.22 32.41 -3.33
CA GLY A 346 -11.15 33.49 -3.03
C GLY A 346 -12.38 33.43 -3.93
#